data_3ce750ed7c9d4cdc2a3967e0f95b3246
#
_entry.id   3ce750ed7c9d4cdc2a3967e0f95b3246
#
_cell.length_a   1.000
_cell.length_b   1.000
_cell.length_c   1.000
_cell.angle_alpha   90.00
_cell.angle_beta   90.00
_cell.angle_gamma   90.00
#
_symmetry.space_group_name_H-M   'P 1'
#
loop_
_entity.id
_entity.type
_entity.pdbx_description
1 polymer ?
#
loop_
_entity_poly.entity_id
_entity_poly.type
_entity_poly.pdbx_seq_one_letter_code
_entity_poly.pdbx_strand_id
1 'polypeptide(L)'
;MNQSSPEDGRDSRKLGERMRDWWLSDADQQPATLQGPHGRVIHDAHRHPWYKVMCLSGLDYFSTLGYQPGIAALAAGTLAPFATIVLVLLTVFGALPIYRRVAKESPYGAGSIGMLEWLLPKWGGKILVLVLLGFAATDYLITMTLSSADATAHVIENPYTPACFEGQNVPITIFMLVVLTCVFLRGFGEAINLSVILVSVFLVLNLVVVGDGLYVLITHPHYVTDWHTALLAQHSNPWVMLGISLIVFPKLALGLSGFETGVAVMPQIKGGEGTQQERLNNRIKGVRRMMTVAALTMCTFLIASSIITTTLIPAEAV
;
A
#
# COMPACT_ATOMS: atom_id res chain seq x y z
N MET A 1 -26.76 -60.17 5.42
CA MET A 1 -26.35 -59.86 4.04
C MET A 1 -27.36 -58.90 3.46
N ASN A 2 -27.06 -57.63 3.47
CA ASN A 2 -27.50 -56.66 2.46
C ASN A 2 -26.71 -55.37 2.72
N GLN A 3 -25.65 -55.21 1.96
CA GLN A 3 -24.91 -53.97 1.85
C GLN A 3 -25.67 -53.09 0.86
N SER A 4 -26.24 -51.98 1.31
CA SER A 4 -26.70 -50.90 0.46
C SER A 4 -25.58 -49.89 0.32
N SER A 5 -25.05 -49.76 -0.90
CA SER A 5 -24.11 -48.76 -1.36
C SER A 5 -24.65 -47.32 -1.11
N PRO A 6 -23.84 -46.35 -0.74
CA PRO A 6 -24.28 -44.94 -0.74
C PRO A 6 -24.38 -44.47 -2.19
N GLU A 7 -25.58 -44.13 -2.62
CA GLU A 7 -25.86 -43.46 -3.89
C GLU A 7 -25.14 -42.13 -3.95
N ASP A 8 -24.44 -41.94 -5.05
CA ASP A 8 -23.83 -40.72 -5.55
C ASP A 8 -24.92 -39.68 -5.82
N GLY A 9 -25.34 -38.97 -4.77
CA GLY A 9 -26.27 -37.85 -4.82
C GLY A 9 -25.57 -36.64 -5.44
N ARG A 10 -25.55 -36.55 -6.76
CA ARG A 10 -25.15 -35.34 -7.48
C ARG A 10 -25.91 -34.14 -6.91
N ASP A 11 -25.17 -33.28 -6.24
CA ASP A 11 -25.65 -32.05 -5.61
C ASP A 11 -26.34 -31.15 -6.67
N SER A 12 -27.66 -31.28 -6.73
CA SER A 12 -28.52 -30.56 -7.68
C SER A 12 -28.80 -29.11 -7.28
N ARG A 13 -27.98 -28.56 -6.39
CA ARG A 13 -28.09 -27.13 -5.98
C ARG A 13 -27.89 -26.23 -7.18
N LYS A 14 -28.79 -25.26 -7.35
CA LYS A 14 -28.73 -24.29 -8.44
C LYS A 14 -27.40 -23.54 -8.41
N LEU A 15 -26.84 -23.21 -9.56
CA LEU A 15 -25.55 -22.52 -9.71
C LEU A 15 -25.45 -21.27 -8.81
N GLY A 16 -26.55 -20.54 -8.63
CA GLY A 16 -26.62 -19.39 -7.75
C GLY A 16 -26.45 -19.71 -6.26
N GLU A 17 -26.93 -20.86 -5.79
CA GLU A 17 -26.74 -21.31 -4.40
C GLU A 17 -25.28 -21.74 -4.17
N ARG A 18 -24.69 -22.44 -5.12
CA ARG A 18 -23.27 -22.80 -5.07
C ARG A 18 -22.35 -21.58 -5.12
N MET A 19 -22.69 -20.58 -5.93
CA MET A 19 -21.95 -19.29 -5.93
C MET A 19 -22.13 -18.54 -4.61
N ARG A 20 -23.35 -18.49 -4.08
CA ARG A 20 -23.60 -17.84 -2.78
C ARG A 20 -22.86 -18.53 -1.66
N ASP A 21 -22.91 -19.87 -1.58
CA ASP A 21 -22.22 -20.65 -0.54
C ASP A 21 -20.70 -20.53 -0.67
N TRP A 22 -20.19 -20.43 -1.90
CA TRP A 22 -18.79 -20.15 -2.17
C TRP A 22 -18.37 -18.72 -1.76
N TRP A 23 -19.26 -17.73 -1.96
CA TRP A 23 -19.02 -16.33 -1.56
C TRP A 23 -19.11 -16.12 -0.04
N LEU A 24 -19.94 -16.88 0.63
CA LEU A 24 -20.22 -16.75 2.06
C LEU A 24 -19.50 -17.81 2.90
N SER A 25 -18.68 -18.66 2.30
CA SER A 25 -17.99 -19.76 3.00
C SER A 25 -17.13 -19.31 4.19
N ASP A 26 -16.58 -18.08 4.15
CA ASP A 26 -15.84 -17.50 5.26
C ASP A 26 -16.74 -16.82 6.31
N ALA A 27 -17.98 -16.46 5.96
CA ALA A 27 -18.91 -15.82 6.88
C ALA A 27 -19.53 -16.81 7.87
N ASP A 28 -19.64 -18.09 7.52
CA ASP A 28 -20.21 -19.15 8.33
C ASP A 28 -19.19 -19.87 9.23
N GLN A 29 -17.90 -19.62 9.06
CA GLN A 29 -16.89 -20.14 9.98
C GLN A 29 -16.95 -19.34 11.27
N GLN A 30 -17.73 -19.84 12.26
CA GLN A 30 -17.73 -19.29 13.62
C GLN A 30 -16.34 -19.50 14.25
N PRO A 31 -15.59 -18.43 14.49
CA PRO A 31 -14.25 -18.55 15.05
C PRO A 31 -14.32 -18.67 16.57
N ALA A 32 -13.29 -19.31 17.13
CA ALA A 32 -13.07 -19.35 18.57
C ALA A 32 -13.06 -17.92 19.13
N THR A 33 -14.02 -17.61 19.97
CA THR A 33 -14.26 -16.28 20.54
C THR A 33 -13.19 -15.92 21.56
N LEU A 34 -12.22 -15.12 21.17
CA LEU A 34 -11.35 -14.39 22.09
C LEU A 34 -11.95 -13.00 22.31
N GLN A 35 -12.41 -12.74 23.54
CA GLN A 35 -12.91 -11.43 23.91
C GLN A 35 -11.74 -10.45 24.03
N GLY A 36 -11.71 -9.43 23.17
CA GLY A 36 -10.83 -8.27 23.32
C GLY A 36 -11.30 -7.36 24.47
N PRO A 37 -10.51 -6.33 24.86
CA PRO A 37 -10.81 -5.45 25.99
C PRO A 37 -12.13 -4.69 25.91
N HIS A 38 -12.84 -4.73 24.78
CA HIS A 38 -14.17 -4.13 24.56
C HIS A 38 -15.23 -5.15 24.15
N GLY A 39 -15.08 -6.42 24.52
CA GLY A 39 -16.05 -7.45 24.13
C GLY A 39 -16.10 -7.77 22.64
N ARG A 40 -15.18 -7.24 21.85
CA ARG A 40 -15.06 -7.58 20.42
C ARG A 40 -14.50 -8.99 20.27
N VAL A 41 -15.27 -9.82 19.59
CA VAL A 41 -14.86 -11.16 19.20
C VAL A 41 -13.70 -11.04 18.21
N ILE A 42 -12.52 -11.49 18.62
CA ILE A 42 -11.36 -11.54 17.74
C ILE A 42 -11.39 -12.89 17.04
N HIS A 43 -11.74 -12.86 15.78
CA HIS A 43 -11.75 -14.04 14.93
C HIS A 43 -10.32 -14.62 14.79
N ASP A 44 -10.14 -15.87 15.14
CA ASP A 44 -8.86 -16.58 15.01
C ASP A 44 -8.67 -17.16 13.59
N ALA A 45 -9.29 -16.47 12.60
CA ALA A 45 -9.22 -16.81 11.20
C ALA A 45 -7.75 -16.76 10.70
N HIS A 46 -7.44 -17.55 9.74
CA HIS A 46 -6.17 -17.80 9.05
C HIS A 46 -5.13 -16.67 9.16
N ARG A 47 -4.27 -16.75 10.17
CA ARG A 47 -3.19 -15.79 10.38
C ARG A 47 -1.98 -16.15 9.53
N HIS A 48 -1.39 -15.15 8.91
CA HIS A 48 -0.27 -15.31 8.01
C HIS A 48 1.05 -14.79 8.61
N PRO A 49 2.21 -15.26 8.15
CA PRO A 49 3.49 -14.68 8.54
C PRO A 49 3.58 -13.22 8.07
N TRP A 50 4.29 -12.40 8.84
CA TRP A 50 4.39 -10.95 8.63
C TRP A 50 4.79 -10.53 7.20
N TYR A 51 5.64 -11.31 6.52
CA TYR A 51 6.08 -11.01 5.15
C TYR A 51 4.98 -11.19 4.10
N LYS A 52 4.04 -12.12 4.30
CA LYS A 52 2.86 -12.26 3.43
C LYS A 52 1.86 -11.12 3.67
N VAL A 53 1.64 -10.76 4.94
CA VAL A 53 0.79 -9.63 5.30
C VAL A 53 1.40 -8.32 4.84
N MET A 54 2.74 -8.22 4.79
CA MET A 54 3.45 -7.09 4.19
C MET A 54 3.06 -6.87 2.73
N CYS A 55 2.88 -7.93 1.95
CA CYS A 55 2.46 -7.79 0.56
C CYS A 55 1.02 -7.23 0.45
N LEU A 56 0.12 -7.58 1.38
CA LEU A 56 -1.23 -7.03 1.39
C LEU A 56 -1.23 -5.52 1.71
N SER A 57 -0.57 -5.11 2.81
CA SER A 57 -0.38 -3.67 3.09
C SER A 57 0.55 -3.00 2.08
N GLY A 58 1.40 -3.79 1.44
CA GLY A 58 2.33 -3.38 0.40
C GLY A 58 1.66 -2.92 -0.89
N LEU A 59 0.42 -3.31 -1.15
CA LEU A 59 -0.37 -2.74 -2.25
C LEU A 59 -0.50 -1.22 -2.09
N ASP A 60 -0.65 -0.74 -0.86
CA ASP A 60 -0.70 0.68 -0.54
C ASP A 60 0.70 1.33 -0.52
N TYR A 61 1.71 0.69 0.10
CA TYR A 61 3.07 1.20 0.12
C TYR A 61 3.74 1.23 -1.25
N PHE A 62 3.66 0.13 -2.00
CA PHE A 62 4.44 -0.04 -3.22
C PHE A 62 3.75 0.51 -4.46
N SER A 63 2.42 0.68 -4.45
CA SER A 63 1.71 1.34 -5.55
C SER A 63 2.23 2.75 -5.81
N THR A 64 2.68 3.45 -4.77
CA THR A 64 3.25 4.79 -4.89
C THR A 64 4.51 4.84 -5.76
N LEU A 65 5.24 3.74 -5.90
CA LEU A 65 6.40 3.67 -6.79
C LEU A 65 6.03 3.84 -8.27
N GLY A 66 4.80 3.51 -8.66
CA GLY A 66 4.32 3.66 -10.04
C GLY A 66 4.12 5.12 -10.44
N TYR A 67 3.52 5.93 -9.58
CA TYR A 67 3.12 7.31 -9.92
C TYR A 67 3.91 8.40 -9.18
N GLN A 68 4.50 8.10 -8.02
CA GLN A 68 5.17 9.10 -7.19
C GLN A 68 6.36 9.81 -7.86
N PRO A 69 7.25 9.11 -8.60
CA PRO A 69 8.36 9.77 -9.29
C PRO A 69 7.89 10.78 -10.34
N GLY A 70 6.81 10.46 -11.08
CA GLY A 70 6.18 11.37 -12.03
C GLY A 70 5.56 12.59 -11.33
N ILE A 71 4.80 12.39 -10.24
CA ILE A 71 4.25 13.48 -9.43
C ILE A 71 5.37 14.38 -8.88
N ALA A 72 6.48 13.79 -8.42
CA ALA A 72 7.62 14.55 -7.93
C ALA A 72 8.26 15.40 -9.05
N ALA A 73 8.44 14.83 -10.25
CA ALA A 73 8.97 15.54 -11.40
C ALA A 73 8.07 16.71 -11.84
N LEU A 74 6.75 16.47 -11.91
CA LEU A 74 5.76 17.51 -12.23
C LEU A 74 5.69 18.62 -11.16
N ALA A 75 5.79 18.28 -9.88
CA ALA A 75 5.59 19.22 -8.78
C ALA A 75 6.86 20.03 -8.44
N ALA A 76 8.04 19.43 -8.61
CA ALA A 76 9.34 19.98 -8.18
C ALA A 76 10.33 20.17 -9.33
N GLY A 77 10.04 19.65 -10.53
CA GLY A 77 10.95 19.74 -11.69
C GLY A 77 12.33 19.16 -11.35
N THR A 78 13.38 19.93 -11.62
CA THR A 78 14.78 19.56 -11.32
C THR A 78 15.05 19.30 -9.84
N LEU A 79 14.20 19.80 -8.93
CA LEU A 79 14.29 19.58 -7.49
C LEU A 79 13.63 18.28 -7.00
N ALA A 80 13.01 17.49 -7.88
CA ALA A 80 12.29 16.27 -7.50
C ALA A 80 13.11 15.29 -6.64
N PRO A 81 14.40 15.00 -6.93
CA PRO A 81 15.21 14.16 -6.06
C PRO A 81 15.36 14.71 -4.64
N PHE A 82 15.52 16.02 -4.48
CA PHE A 82 15.63 16.66 -3.16
C PHE A 82 14.31 16.61 -2.39
N ALA A 83 13.18 16.89 -3.06
CA ALA A 83 11.85 16.77 -2.47
C ALA A 83 11.57 15.31 -2.04
N THR A 84 12.00 14.33 -2.84
CA THR A 84 11.92 12.91 -2.50
C THR A 84 12.80 12.54 -1.31
N ILE A 85 14.02 13.10 -1.20
CA ILE A 85 14.88 12.90 -0.02
C ILE A 85 14.20 13.47 1.23
N VAL A 86 13.60 14.65 1.17
CA VAL A 86 12.82 15.21 2.29
C VAL A 86 11.69 14.26 2.69
N LEU A 87 10.92 13.75 1.74
CA LEU A 87 9.87 12.75 1.98
C LEU A 87 10.43 11.52 2.67
N VAL A 88 11.54 10.96 2.19
CA VAL A 88 12.18 9.77 2.75
C VAL A 88 12.68 10.02 4.17
N LEU A 89 13.30 11.16 4.43
CA LEU A 89 13.75 11.51 5.79
C LEU A 89 12.56 11.62 6.77
N LEU A 90 11.48 12.26 6.36
CA LEU A 90 10.25 12.35 7.17
C LEU A 90 9.59 10.98 7.34
N THR A 91 9.65 10.11 6.33
CA THR A 91 9.15 8.74 6.41
C THR A 91 9.94 7.91 7.42
N VAL A 92 11.26 7.91 7.31
CA VAL A 92 12.13 7.03 8.13
C VAL A 92 12.29 7.54 9.56
N PHE A 93 12.47 8.85 9.74
CA PHE A 93 12.75 9.45 11.05
C PHE A 93 11.50 10.03 11.73
N GLY A 94 10.45 10.34 10.99
CA GLY A 94 9.17 10.84 11.50
C GLY A 94 8.11 9.74 11.61
N ALA A 95 7.56 9.31 10.49
CA ALA A 95 6.42 8.42 10.44
C ALA A 95 6.73 7.01 11.00
N LEU A 96 7.81 6.38 10.55
CA LEU A 96 8.15 5.01 10.96
C LEU A 96 8.30 4.84 12.48
N PRO A 97 9.03 5.68 13.24
CA PRO A 97 9.13 5.56 14.69
C PRO A 97 7.77 5.75 15.39
N ILE A 98 6.96 6.71 14.91
CA ILE A 98 5.63 6.97 15.45
C ILE A 98 4.73 5.76 15.26
N TYR A 99 4.61 5.23 14.05
CA TYR A 99 3.75 4.07 13.77
C TYR A 99 4.24 2.78 14.41
N ARG A 100 5.55 2.61 14.61
CA ARG A 100 6.10 1.51 15.43
C ARG A 100 5.66 1.62 16.90
N ARG A 101 5.41 2.83 17.40
CA ARG A 101 4.85 3.05 18.73
C ARG A 101 3.34 2.83 18.72
N VAL A 102 2.62 3.35 17.74
CA VAL A 102 1.17 3.09 17.56
C VAL A 102 0.87 1.60 17.51
N ALA A 103 1.67 0.80 16.78
CA ALA A 103 1.52 -0.66 16.73
C ALA A 103 1.70 -1.34 18.11
N LYS A 104 2.44 -0.74 19.04
CA LYS A 104 2.58 -1.25 20.40
C LYS A 104 1.38 -0.88 21.27
N GLU A 105 0.91 0.35 21.17
CA GLU A 105 -0.18 0.88 22.00
C GLU A 105 -1.58 0.45 21.46
N SER A 106 -1.69 0.11 20.18
CA SER A 106 -2.92 -0.35 19.53
C SER A 106 -2.78 -1.77 18.94
N PRO A 107 -2.58 -2.79 19.78
CA PRO A 107 -2.20 -4.15 19.34
C PRO A 107 -3.32 -4.92 18.63
N TYR A 108 -4.54 -4.39 18.60
CA TYR A 108 -5.71 -5.01 17.98
C TYR A 108 -6.06 -4.42 16.60
N GLY A 109 -5.17 -3.60 16.03
CA GLY A 109 -5.36 -3.03 14.69
C GLY A 109 -6.31 -1.83 14.62
N ALA A 110 -6.63 -1.21 15.77
CA ALA A 110 -7.47 -0.01 15.79
C ALA A 110 -6.79 1.23 15.19
N GLY A 111 -5.48 1.15 14.94
CA GLY A 111 -4.71 2.22 14.34
C GLY A 111 -4.48 3.44 15.23
N SER A 112 -3.97 4.50 14.62
CA SER A 112 -3.73 5.78 15.29
C SER A 112 -5.04 6.48 15.69
N ILE A 113 -6.05 6.37 14.85
CA ILE A 113 -7.37 6.98 15.06
C ILE A 113 -8.09 6.34 16.23
N GLY A 114 -8.08 5.00 16.32
CA GLY A 114 -8.64 4.28 17.47
C GLY A 114 -7.92 4.60 18.80
N MET A 115 -6.62 4.87 18.74
CA MET A 115 -5.86 5.31 19.92
C MET A 115 -6.28 6.71 20.38
N LEU A 116 -6.57 7.63 19.46
CA LEU A 116 -7.07 8.96 19.78
C LEU A 116 -8.44 8.97 20.44
N GLU A 117 -9.33 8.04 20.09
CA GLU A 117 -10.63 7.88 20.72
C GLU A 117 -10.49 7.64 22.24
N TRP A 118 -9.46 6.93 22.65
CA TRP A 118 -9.16 6.66 24.05
C TRP A 118 -8.54 7.83 24.78
N LEU A 119 -7.66 8.56 24.11
CA LEU A 119 -6.94 9.70 24.68
C LEU A 119 -7.86 10.91 24.88
N LEU A 120 -8.93 11.02 24.10
CA LEU A 120 -9.82 12.18 24.05
C LEU A 120 -11.28 11.77 24.37
N PRO A 121 -11.62 11.49 25.63
CA PRO A 121 -12.92 10.92 25.99
C PRO A 121 -14.12 11.88 25.87
N LYS A 122 -13.89 13.18 25.61
CA LYS A 122 -14.94 14.20 25.51
C LYS A 122 -15.51 14.30 24.09
N TRP A 123 -16.67 14.96 23.95
CA TRP A 123 -17.31 15.20 22.64
C TRP A 123 -16.39 15.82 21.60
N GLY A 124 -15.54 16.77 21.97
CA GLY A 124 -14.55 17.35 21.06
C GLY A 124 -13.57 16.32 20.50
N GLY A 125 -13.17 15.34 21.32
CA GLY A 125 -12.35 14.20 20.86
C GLY A 125 -13.08 13.31 19.88
N LYS A 126 -14.37 13.03 20.10
CA LYS A 126 -15.18 12.21 19.18
C LYS A 126 -15.36 12.90 17.81
N ILE A 127 -15.58 14.21 17.82
CA ILE A 127 -15.67 15.00 16.57
C ILE A 127 -14.32 14.97 15.83
N LEU A 128 -13.21 15.16 16.54
CA LEU A 128 -11.87 15.08 15.94
C LEU A 128 -11.62 13.71 15.33
N VAL A 129 -11.93 12.63 16.04
CA VAL A 129 -11.80 11.24 15.54
C VAL A 129 -12.65 11.05 14.29
N LEU A 130 -13.89 11.54 14.27
CA LEU A 130 -14.77 11.43 13.09
C LEU A 130 -14.21 12.18 11.88
N VAL A 131 -13.66 13.39 12.09
CA VAL A 131 -13.01 14.17 11.04
C VAL A 131 -11.78 13.44 10.50
N LEU A 132 -10.91 12.92 11.38
CA LEU A 132 -9.72 12.17 10.98
C LEU A 132 -10.08 10.87 10.25
N LEU A 133 -11.14 10.19 10.67
CA LEU A 133 -11.66 9.01 9.98
C LEU A 133 -12.14 9.37 8.56
N GLY A 134 -12.79 10.52 8.39
CA GLY A 134 -13.18 11.04 7.08
C GLY A 134 -11.97 11.30 6.19
N PHE A 135 -10.92 11.94 6.72
CA PHE A 135 -9.67 12.14 5.98
C PHE A 135 -9.00 10.82 5.59
N ALA A 136 -8.90 9.85 6.52
CA ALA A 136 -8.32 8.55 6.22
C ALA A 136 -9.12 7.78 5.16
N ALA A 137 -10.46 7.81 5.24
CA ALA A 137 -11.31 7.19 4.21
C ALA A 137 -11.12 7.85 2.85
N THR A 138 -11.00 9.18 2.80
CA THR A 138 -10.74 9.93 1.57
C THR A 138 -9.37 9.58 0.99
N ASP A 139 -8.33 9.48 1.82
CA ASP A 139 -6.97 9.10 1.42
C ASP A 139 -6.95 7.70 0.77
N TYR A 140 -7.61 6.72 1.38
CA TYR A 140 -7.73 5.38 0.79
C TYR A 140 -8.48 5.37 -0.54
N LEU A 141 -9.56 6.16 -0.67
CA LEU A 141 -10.30 6.29 -1.92
C LEU A 141 -9.44 6.92 -3.02
N ILE A 142 -8.69 7.97 -2.69
CA ILE A 142 -7.77 8.63 -3.62
C ILE A 142 -6.69 7.65 -4.08
N THR A 143 -6.03 6.95 -3.16
CA THR A 143 -4.97 5.99 -3.47
C THR A 143 -5.47 4.86 -4.39
N MET A 144 -6.63 4.27 -4.09
CA MET A 144 -7.22 3.22 -4.92
C MET A 144 -7.60 3.74 -6.32
N THR A 145 -8.21 4.91 -6.39
CA THR A 145 -8.67 5.50 -7.65
C THR A 145 -7.48 5.91 -8.52
N LEU A 146 -6.48 6.55 -7.91
CA LEU A 146 -5.27 6.98 -8.61
C LEU A 146 -4.51 5.77 -9.17
N SER A 147 -4.29 4.72 -8.35
CA SER A 147 -3.61 3.50 -8.81
C SER A 147 -4.38 2.79 -9.93
N SER A 148 -5.72 2.77 -9.87
CA SER A 148 -6.54 2.16 -10.91
C SER A 148 -6.56 2.99 -12.20
N ALA A 149 -6.55 4.32 -12.08
CA ALA A 149 -6.47 5.22 -13.22
C ALA A 149 -5.11 5.14 -13.93
N ASP A 150 -4.02 5.10 -13.15
CA ASP A 150 -2.66 4.93 -13.63
C ASP A 150 -2.50 3.58 -14.38
N ALA A 151 -2.99 2.48 -13.77
CA ALA A 151 -3.00 1.18 -14.44
C ALA A 151 -3.82 1.20 -15.75
N THR A 152 -4.93 1.92 -15.78
CA THR A 152 -5.76 2.09 -16.99
C THR A 152 -5.01 2.85 -18.07
N ALA A 153 -4.31 3.94 -17.71
CA ALA A 153 -3.49 4.69 -18.65
C ALA A 153 -2.42 3.79 -19.30
N HIS A 154 -1.68 3.03 -18.50
CA HIS A 154 -0.69 2.08 -18.99
C HIS A 154 -1.28 0.97 -19.90
N VAL A 155 -2.52 0.53 -19.63
CA VAL A 155 -3.20 -0.44 -20.52
C VAL A 155 -3.54 0.21 -21.86
N ILE A 156 -4.05 1.44 -21.87
CA ILE A 156 -4.48 2.13 -23.09
C ILE A 156 -3.27 2.57 -23.94
N GLU A 157 -2.23 3.08 -23.30
CA GLU A 157 -1.01 3.56 -23.96
C GLU A 157 -0.12 2.42 -24.48
N ASN A 158 -0.42 1.17 -24.10
CA ASN A 158 0.38 0.03 -24.56
C ASN A 158 0.17 -0.22 -26.06
N PRO A 159 1.23 -0.29 -26.88
CA PRO A 159 1.15 -0.50 -28.32
C PRO A 159 0.43 -1.79 -28.75
N TYR A 160 0.35 -2.78 -27.86
CA TYR A 160 -0.32 -4.06 -28.11
C TYR A 160 -1.82 -4.03 -27.76
N THR A 161 -2.31 -2.94 -27.19
CA THR A 161 -3.73 -2.83 -26.82
C THR A 161 -4.57 -2.53 -28.05
N PRO A 162 -5.68 -3.27 -28.26
CA PRO A 162 -6.58 -3.01 -29.39
C PRO A 162 -7.17 -1.60 -29.34
N ALA A 163 -7.30 -0.95 -30.50
CA ALA A 163 -7.83 0.41 -30.62
C ALA A 163 -9.24 0.62 -30.04
N CYS A 164 -10.01 -0.48 -29.82
CA CYS A 164 -11.34 -0.40 -29.18
C CYS A 164 -11.29 0.08 -27.72
N PHE A 165 -10.12 0.06 -27.07
CA PHE A 165 -9.92 0.56 -25.70
C PHE A 165 -9.55 2.06 -25.65
N GLU A 166 -9.22 2.66 -26.78
CA GLU A 166 -8.93 4.11 -26.86
C GLU A 166 -10.14 4.92 -26.38
N GLY A 167 -9.91 5.89 -25.50
CA GLY A 167 -10.95 6.75 -24.95
C GLY A 167 -11.82 6.09 -23.86
N GLN A 168 -11.57 4.82 -23.50
CA GLN A 168 -12.34 4.08 -22.49
C GLN A 168 -11.74 4.13 -21.09
N ASN A 169 -11.09 5.24 -20.73
CA ASN A 169 -10.41 5.39 -19.42
C ASN A 169 -11.33 5.09 -18.24
N VAL A 170 -12.51 5.70 -18.19
CA VAL A 170 -13.45 5.54 -17.06
C VAL A 170 -14.03 4.13 -16.96
N PRO A 171 -14.56 3.51 -18.04
CA PRO A 171 -15.06 2.13 -17.98
C PRO A 171 -14.01 1.12 -17.52
N ILE A 172 -12.77 1.22 -18.02
CA ILE A 172 -11.69 0.30 -17.66
C ILE A 172 -11.29 0.49 -16.18
N THR A 173 -11.17 1.74 -15.72
CA THR A 173 -10.88 2.03 -14.31
C THR A 173 -11.97 1.46 -13.39
N ILE A 174 -13.25 1.66 -13.72
CA ILE A 174 -14.37 1.10 -12.96
C ILE A 174 -14.30 -0.43 -12.95
N PHE A 175 -14.03 -1.04 -14.11
CA PHE A 175 -13.88 -2.49 -14.20
C PHE A 175 -12.77 -3.02 -13.28
N MET A 176 -11.60 -2.38 -13.26
CA MET A 176 -10.50 -2.76 -12.36
C MET A 176 -10.89 -2.63 -10.88
N LEU A 177 -11.59 -1.54 -10.50
CA LEU A 177 -12.08 -1.36 -9.13
C LEU A 177 -13.11 -2.43 -8.73
N VAL A 178 -14.00 -2.82 -9.65
CA VAL A 178 -14.96 -3.91 -9.42
C VAL A 178 -14.25 -5.24 -9.23
N VAL A 179 -13.25 -5.56 -10.06
CA VAL A 179 -12.44 -6.78 -9.92
C VAL A 179 -11.73 -6.80 -8.58
N LEU A 180 -11.09 -5.70 -8.19
CA LEU A 180 -10.45 -5.56 -6.89
C LEU A 180 -11.44 -5.80 -5.73
N THR A 181 -12.61 -5.17 -5.80
CA THR A 181 -13.69 -5.34 -4.82
C THR A 181 -14.11 -6.80 -4.71
N CYS A 182 -14.30 -7.48 -5.84
CA CYS A 182 -14.65 -8.90 -5.87
C CYS A 182 -13.60 -9.79 -5.19
N VAL A 183 -12.31 -9.49 -5.39
CA VAL A 183 -11.21 -10.22 -4.73
C VAL A 183 -11.27 -10.04 -3.21
N PHE A 184 -11.49 -8.82 -2.72
CA PHE A 184 -11.59 -8.55 -1.28
C PHE A 184 -12.84 -9.16 -0.64
N LEU A 185 -13.96 -9.17 -1.35
CA LEU A 185 -15.20 -9.81 -0.86
C LEU A 185 -15.06 -11.33 -0.71
N ARG A 186 -14.13 -11.95 -1.42
CA ARG A 186 -13.85 -13.38 -1.32
C ARG A 186 -13.15 -13.77 -0.01
N GLY A 187 -12.40 -12.85 0.58
CA GLY A 187 -11.75 -13.04 1.87
C GLY A 187 -10.29 -12.60 1.92
N PHE A 188 -9.83 -12.26 3.12
CA PHE A 188 -8.46 -11.75 3.32
C PHE A 188 -7.37 -12.78 3.00
N GLY A 189 -7.62 -14.08 3.21
CA GLY A 189 -6.62 -15.13 2.93
C GLY A 189 -6.24 -15.22 1.47
N GLU A 190 -7.22 -15.15 0.59
CA GLU A 190 -7.02 -15.18 -0.87
C GLU A 190 -6.42 -13.89 -1.38
N ALA A 191 -6.89 -12.75 -0.85
CA ALA A 191 -6.33 -11.44 -1.14
C ALA A 191 -4.83 -11.39 -0.80
N ILE A 192 -4.41 -11.95 0.35
CA ILE A 192 -2.99 -12.02 0.74
C ILE A 192 -2.17 -12.84 -0.25
N ASN A 193 -2.66 -14.00 -0.68
CA ASN A 193 -1.92 -14.85 -1.62
C ASN A 193 -1.76 -14.18 -2.99
N LEU A 194 -2.82 -13.55 -3.49
CA LEU A 194 -2.78 -12.78 -4.73
C LEU A 194 -1.81 -11.59 -4.60
N SER A 195 -1.88 -10.85 -3.49
CA SER A 195 -1.00 -9.71 -3.22
C SER A 195 0.48 -10.11 -3.19
N VAL A 196 0.83 -11.29 -2.66
CA VAL A 196 2.22 -11.79 -2.68
C VAL A 196 2.74 -11.93 -4.11
N ILE A 197 1.94 -12.48 -5.01
CA ILE A 197 2.33 -12.66 -6.41
C ILE A 197 2.48 -11.29 -7.09
N LEU A 198 1.46 -10.43 -6.97
CA LEU A 198 1.44 -9.12 -7.63
C LEU A 198 2.59 -8.23 -7.15
N VAL A 199 2.78 -8.11 -5.83
CA VAL A 199 3.86 -7.29 -5.26
C VAL A 199 5.24 -7.85 -5.62
N SER A 200 5.41 -9.17 -5.64
CA SER A 200 6.70 -9.76 -6.04
C SER A 200 7.03 -9.45 -7.50
N VAL A 201 6.08 -9.62 -8.41
CA VAL A 201 6.28 -9.27 -9.83
C VAL A 201 6.54 -7.77 -9.98
N PHE A 202 5.76 -6.93 -9.31
CA PHE A 202 5.91 -5.48 -9.37
C PHE A 202 7.28 -5.01 -8.88
N LEU A 203 7.77 -5.53 -7.75
CA LEU A 203 9.08 -5.17 -7.21
C LEU A 203 10.23 -5.67 -8.10
N VAL A 204 10.10 -6.85 -8.71
CA VAL A 204 11.10 -7.36 -9.67
C VAL A 204 11.14 -6.48 -10.91
N LEU A 205 10.00 -6.08 -11.47
CA LEU A 205 9.95 -5.17 -12.62
C LEU A 205 10.55 -3.81 -12.25
N ASN A 206 10.21 -3.24 -11.11
CA ASN A 206 10.83 -2.00 -10.63
C ASN A 206 12.36 -2.13 -10.46
N LEU A 207 12.82 -3.29 -9.93
CA LEU A 207 14.26 -3.53 -9.80
C LEU A 207 14.98 -3.55 -11.15
N VAL A 208 14.36 -4.15 -12.16
CA VAL A 208 14.91 -4.16 -13.54
C VAL A 208 14.97 -2.75 -14.10
N VAL A 209 13.87 -1.98 -14.03
CA VAL A 209 13.81 -0.61 -14.54
C VAL A 209 14.79 0.31 -13.81
N VAL A 210 14.84 0.22 -12.48
CA VAL A 210 15.81 1.01 -11.69
C VAL A 210 17.26 0.57 -11.99
N GLY A 211 17.49 -0.73 -12.14
CA GLY A 211 18.81 -1.27 -12.47
C GLY A 211 19.31 -0.78 -13.84
N ASP A 212 18.45 -0.81 -14.85
CA ASP A 212 18.75 -0.33 -16.19
C ASP A 212 18.96 1.19 -16.20
N GLY A 213 18.08 1.96 -15.56
CA GLY A 213 18.24 3.41 -15.43
C GLY A 213 19.53 3.82 -14.73
N LEU A 214 19.92 3.14 -13.66
CA LEU A 214 21.20 3.37 -12.98
C LEU A 214 22.39 2.99 -13.87
N TYR A 215 22.29 1.89 -14.63
CA TYR A 215 23.31 1.50 -15.60
C TYR A 215 23.51 2.59 -16.67
N VAL A 216 22.42 3.15 -17.20
CA VAL A 216 22.48 4.27 -18.17
C VAL A 216 23.14 5.49 -17.53
N LEU A 217 22.81 5.86 -16.30
CA LEU A 217 23.43 7.01 -15.63
C LEU A 217 24.93 6.82 -15.37
N ILE A 218 25.39 5.59 -15.11
CA ILE A 218 26.80 5.28 -14.90
C ILE A 218 27.56 5.30 -16.22
N THR A 219 26.96 4.78 -17.28
CA THR A 219 27.61 4.72 -18.62
C THR A 219 27.58 6.06 -19.37
N HIS A 220 26.60 6.91 -19.06
CA HIS A 220 26.42 8.22 -19.70
C HIS A 220 26.34 9.34 -18.65
N PRO A 221 27.46 9.70 -18.00
CA PRO A 221 27.46 10.66 -16.88
C PRO A 221 27.07 12.10 -17.30
N HIS A 222 26.98 12.39 -18.58
CA HIS A 222 26.51 13.70 -19.06
C HIS A 222 25.06 14.01 -18.60
N TYR A 223 24.18 13.02 -18.51
CA TYR A 223 22.80 13.25 -17.99
C TYR A 223 22.79 13.85 -16.59
N VAL A 224 23.67 13.35 -15.70
CA VAL A 224 23.80 13.89 -14.34
C VAL A 224 24.37 15.30 -14.36
N THR A 225 25.35 15.56 -15.25
CA THR A 225 25.96 16.89 -15.38
C THR A 225 24.97 17.91 -15.94
N ASP A 226 24.19 17.54 -16.94
CA ASP A 226 23.15 18.38 -17.53
C ASP A 226 22.05 18.71 -16.51
N TRP A 227 21.57 17.70 -15.77
CA TRP A 227 20.63 17.92 -14.68
C TRP A 227 21.18 18.85 -13.59
N HIS A 228 22.43 18.64 -13.16
CA HIS A 228 23.07 19.47 -12.15
C HIS A 228 23.21 20.92 -12.62
N THR A 229 23.58 21.14 -13.88
CA THR A 229 23.68 22.47 -14.49
C THR A 229 22.32 23.16 -14.55
N ALA A 230 21.28 22.43 -14.98
CA ALA A 230 19.90 22.93 -15.03
C ALA A 230 19.38 23.28 -13.62
N LEU A 231 19.70 22.45 -12.63
CA LEU A 231 19.33 22.68 -11.23
C LEU A 231 19.95 23.97 -10.69
N LEU A 232 21.24 24.18 -10.88
CA LEU A 232 21.94 25.37 -10.40
C LEU A 232 21.53 26.63 -11.16
N ALA A 233 21.18 26.52 -12.43
CA ALA A 233 20.65 27.64 -13.21
C ALA A 233 19.28 28.12 -12.71
N GLN A 234 18.44 27.20 -12.25
CA GLN A 234 17.11 27.52 -11.72
C GLN A 234 17.15 27.91 -10.23
N HIS A 235 18.03 27.27 -9.47
CA HIS A 235 18.07 27.40 -8.01
C HIS A 235 19.53 27.43 -7.52
N SER A 236 20.06 28.63 -7.34
CA SER A 236 21.43 28.83 -6.86
C SER A 236 21.59 28.77 -5.34
N ASN A 237 20.49 28.94 -4.57
CA ASN A 237 20.54 29.01 -3.12
C ASN A 237 19.99 27.71 -2.47
N PRO A 238 20.82 26.95 -1.72
CA PRO A 238 20.41 25.70 -1.07
C PRO A 238 19.22 25.86 -0.10
N TRP A 239 19.09 26.99 0.57
CA TRP A 239 17.99 27.25 1.48
C TRP A 239 16.65 27.43 0.75
N VAL A 240 16.69 28.03 -0.45
CA VAL A 240 15.53 28.13 -1.33
C VAL A 240 15.12 26.76 -1.84
N MET A 241 16.11 25.93 -2.26
CA MET A 241 15.88 24.54 -2.68
C MET A 241 15.19 23.73 -1.57
N LEU A 242 15.68 23.83 -0.33
CA LEU A 242 15.06 23.16 0.83
C LEU A 242 13.65 23.70 1.08
N GLY A 243 13.46 25.03 1.03
CA GLY A 243 12.15 25.66 1.22
C GLY A 243 11.11 25.18 0.19
N ILE A 244 11.47 25.14 -1.10
CA ILE A 244 10.60 24.63 -2.16
C ILE A 244 10.29 23.15 -1.94
N SER A 245 11.30 22.32 -1.61
CA SER A 245 11.11 20.91 -1.32
C SER A 245 10.14 20.64 -0.17
N LEU A 246 10.19 21.48 0.87
CA LEU A 246 9.25 21.43 2.00
C LEU A 246 7.84 21.88 1.60
N ILE A 247 7.69 22.87 0.72
CA ILE A 247 6.39 23.33 0.22
C ILE A 247 5.74 22.27 -0.70
N VAL A 248 6.56 21.56 -1.48
CA VAL A 248 6.09 20.48 -2.37
C VAL A 248 5.76 19.19 -1.59
N PHE A 249 6.36 18.98 -0.42
CA PHE A 249 6.18 17.78 0.41
C PHE A 249 4.73 17.33 0.57
N PRO A 250 3.72 18.18 0.85
CA PRO A 250 2.33 17.73 1.01
C PRO A 250 1.77 17.03 -0.24
N LYS A 251 2.21 17.41 -1.45
CA LYS A 251 1.82 16.74 -2.70
C LYS A 251 2.44 15.35 -2.83
N LEU A 252 3.58 15.12 -2.19
CA LEU A 252 4.30 13.86 -2.20
C LEU A 252 3.91 12.95 -1.02
N ALA A 253 3.15 13.45 -0.05
CA ALA A 253 2.85 12.75 1.20
C ALA A 253 1.88 11.56 1.05
N LEU A 254 1.26 11.38 -0.11
CA LEU A 254 0.39 10.22 -0.42
C LEU A 254 1.04 8.87 -0.12
N GLY A 255 2.36 8.76 -0.28
CA GLY A 255 3.11 7.54 0.07
C GLY A 255 3.18 7.20 1.56
N LEU A 256 2.67 8.06 2.46
CA LEU A 256 2.66 7.82 3.90
C LEU A 256 1.43 7.04 4.38
N SER A 257 0.37 6.90 3.57
CA SER A 257 -0.90 6.23 3.92
C SER A 257 -0.70 4.77 4.34
N GLY A 258 0.23 4.07 3.73
CA GLY A 258 0.53 2.67 4.01
C GLY A 258 0.94 2.35 5.45
N PHE A 259 1.36 3.31 6.26
CA PHE A 259 1.66 3.08 7.68
C PHE A 259 0.41 2.78 8.50
N GLU A 260 -0.69 3.49 8.26
CA GLU A 260 -1.97 3.26 8.94
C GLU A 260 -2.54 1.89 8.53
N THR A 261 -2.53 1.59 7.23
CA THR A 261 -2.90 0.26 6.69
C THR A 261 -2.07 -0.84 7.33
N GLY A 262 -0.76 -0.62 7.51
CA GLY A 262 0.15 -1.54 8.18
C GLY A 262 -0.23 -1.86 9.63
N VAL A 263 -0.77 -0.90 10.39
CA VAL A 263 -1.33 -1.14 11.74
C VAL A 263 -2.68 -1.84 11.64
N ALA A 264 -3.54 -1.44 10.73
CA ALA A 264 -4.88 -2.01 10.56
C ALA A 264 -4.85 -3.51 10.25
N VAL A 265 -3.88 -3.99 9.45
CA VAL A 265 -3.71 -5.41 9.12
C VAL A 265 -3.01 -6.24 10.20
N MET A 266 -2.62 -5.63 11.32
CA MET A 266 -1.93 -6.31 12.43
C MET A 266 -2.64 -7.57 12.94
N PRO A 267 -3.99 -7.65 13.05
CA PRO A 267 -4.69 -8.86 13.47
C PRO A 267 -4.44 -10.08 12.58
N GLN A 268 -4.09 -9.87 11.31
CA GLN A 268 -3.80 -10.92 10.33
C GLN A 268 -2.42 -11.57 10.53
N ILE A 269 -1.55 -10.98 11.36
CA ILE A 269 -0.19 -11.49 11.59
C ILE A 269 -0.20 -12.60 12.63
N LYS A 270 0.44 -13.73 12.29
CA LYS A 270 0.60 -14.88 13.17
C LYS A 270 1.47 -14.52 14.38
N GLY A 271 0.95 -14.72 15.59
CA GLY A 271 1.68 -14.48 16.86
C GLY A 271 2.56 -15.65 17.31
N GLY A 272 2.52 -16.80 16.62
CA GLY A 272 3.21 -18.01 17.04
C GLY A 272 2.46 -18.76 18.15
N GLU A 273 3.14 -19.77 18.73
CA GLU A 273 2.64 -20.58 19.85
C GLU A 273 3.07 -19.92 21.18
N GLY A 274 2.32 -20.15 22.25
CA GLY A 274 2.61 -19.63 23.58
C GLY A 274 1.41 -18.98 24.26
N THR A 275 1.66 -18.29 25.37
CA THR A 275 0.64 -17.55 26.12
C THR A 275 0.05 -16.41 25.29
N GLN A 276 -1.14 -15.93 25.64
CA GLN A 276 -1.79 -14.83 24.94
C GLN A 276 -0.90 -13.59 24.87
N GLN A 277 -0.14 -13.30 25.93
CA GLN A 277 0.77 -12.17 25.99
C GLN A 277 1.98 -12.35 25.06
N GLU A 278 2.52 -13.57 24.98
CA GLU A 278 3.65 -13.87 24.07
C GLU A 278 3.22 -13.76 22.61
N ARG A 279 2.04 -14.30 22.26
CA ARG A 279 1.48 -14.16 20.90
C ARG A 279 1.28 -12.69 20.52
N LEU A 280 0.78 -11.88 21.46
CA LEU A 280 0.63 -10.44 21.25
C LEU A 280 1.96 -9.74 21.02
N ASN A 281 2.95 -10.00 21.86
CA ASN A 281 4.30 -9.44 21.75
C ASN A 281 4.98 -9.84 20.42
N ASN A 282 4.83 -11.09 20.02
CA ASN A 282 5.37 -11.58 18.74
C ASN A 282 4.68 -10.92 17.54
N ARG A 283 3.35 -10.68 17.61
CA ARG A 283 2.59 -9.94 16.60
C ARG A 283 3.09 -8.50 16.50
N ILE A 284 3.27 -7.80 17.62
CA ILE A 284 3.82 -6.44 17.66
C ILE A 284 5.22 -6.40 17.01
N LYS A 285 6.09 -7.37 17.35
CA LYS A 285 7.41 -7.49 16.71
C LYS A 285 7.29 -7.71 15.20
N GLY A 286 6.36 -8.56 14.77
CA GLY A 286 6.08 -8.84 13.36
C GLY A 286 5.66 -7.59 12.59
N VAL A 287 4.69 -6.82 13.11
CA VAL A 287 4.26 -5.55 12.50
C VAL A 287 5.39 -4.54 12.41
N ARG A 288 6.15 -4.34 13.48
CA ARG A 288 7.28 -3.41 13.49
C ARG A 288 8.34 -3.78 12.47
N ARG A 289 8.62 -5.08 12.31
CA ARG A 289 9.54 -5.60 11.28
C ARG A 289 8.98 -5.38 9.88
N MET A 290 7.70 -5.69 9.69
CA MET A 290 6.97 -5.48 8.45
C MET A 290 7.06 -4.03 7.98
N MET A 291 6.66 -3.07 8.83
CA MET A 291 6.72 -1.64 8.53
C MET A 291 8.14 -1.17 8.21
N THR A 292 9.13 -1.64 8.97
CA THR A 292 10.53 -1.24 8.74
C THR A 292 11.02 -1.73 7.38
N VAL A 293 10.78 -3.00 7.05
CA VAL A 293 11.20 -3.57 5.75
C VAL A 293 10.47 -2.89 4.60
N ALA A 294 9.14 -2.74 4.69
CA ALA A 294 8.36 -2.08 3.66
C ALA A 294 8.81 -0.63 3.42
N ALA A 295 8.97 0.15 4.50
CA ALA A 295 9.40 1.54 4.40
C ALA A 295 10.80 1.68 3.80
N LEU A 296 11.77 0.86 4.23
CA LEU A 296 13.13 0.93 3.70
C LEU A 296 13.18 0.51 2.21
N THR A 297 12.46 -0.55 1.85
CA THR A 297 12.34 -0.97 0.44
C THR A 297 11.74 0.14 -0.40
N MET A 298 10.59 0.68 0.00
CA MET A 298 9.94 1.79 -0.70
C MET A 298 10.87 3.00 -0.83
N CYS A 299 11.51 3.44 0.25
CA CYS A 299 12.39 4.60 0.25
C CYS A 299 13.58 4.44 -0.70
N THR A 300 14.18 3.24 -0.74
CA THR A 300 15.31 2.94 -1.65
C THR A 300 14.88 3.05 -3.12
N PHE A 301 13.78 2.41 -3.48
CA PHE A 301 13.24 2.48 -4.84
C PHE A 301 12.82 3.91 -5.20
N LEU A 302 12.18 4.62 -4.28
CA LEU A 302 11.67 5.97 -4.52
C LEU A 302 12.78 6.98 -4.82
N ILE A 303 13.88 6.94 -4.05
CA ILE A 303 15.05 7.79 -4.31
C ILE A 303 15.64 7.46 -5.68
N ALA A 304 15.87 6.17 -5.95
CA ALA A 304 16.46 5.73 -7.21
C ALA A 304 15.58 6.11 -8.41
N SER A 305 14.28 5.82 -8.35
CA SER A 305 13.32 6.18 -9.41
C SER A 305 13.21 7.68 -9.60
N SER A 306 13.20 8.47 -8.53
CA SER A 306 13.13 9.94 -8.64
C SER A 306 14.37 10.53 -9.32
N ILE A 307 15.56 10.01 -9.00
CA ILE A 307 16.80 10.43 -9.70
C ILE A 307 16.73 10.06 -11.18
N ILE A 308 16.38 8.82 -11.50
CA ILE A 308 16.29 8.33 -12.88
C ILE A 308 15.28 9.15 -13.69
N THR A 309 14.06 9.30 -13.16
CA THR A 309 13.00 10.05 -13.84
C THR A 309 13.43 11.48 -14.12
N THR A 310 14.03 12.17 -13.14
CA THR A 310 14.40 13.59 -13.28
C THR A 310 15.62 13.80 -14.17
N THR A 311 16.52 12.81 -14.28
CA THR A 311 17.75 12.95 -15.09
C THR A 311 17.60 12.44 -16.50
N LEU A 312 16.81 11.37 -16.73
CA LEU A 312 16.69 10.73 -18.04
C LEU A 312 15.46 11.16 -18.83
N ILE A 313 14.40 11.62 -18.16
CA ILE A 313 13.17 12.03 -18.83
C ILE A 313 13.20 13.56 -19.02
N PRO A 314 13.10 14.06 -20.27
CA PRO A 314 12.99 15.50 -20.54
C PRO A 314 11.74 16.08 -19.88
N ALA A 315 11.83 17.31 -19.34
CA ALA A 315 10.71 17.98 -18.68
C ALA A 315 9.47 18.16 -19.58
N GLU A 316 9.66 18.09 -20.90
CA GLU A 316 8.58 18.20 -21.90
C GLU A 316 7.79 16.89 -22.07
N ALA A 317 8.33 15.76 -21.55
CA ALA A 317 7.74 14.42 -21.68
C ALA A 317 7.09 13.92 -20.36
N VAL A 318 7.16 14.70 -19.29
CA VAL A 318 6.53 14.48 -17.99
C VAL A 318 5.25 15.30 -17.90
#